data_4d453282f8a46b6673dfa9b12f057139
#
_entry.id   4d453282f8a46b6673dfa9b12f057139
#
_cell.length_a   1.000
_cell.length_b   1.000
_cell.length_c   1.000
_cell.angle_alpha   90.00
_cell.angle_beta   90.00
_cell.angle_gamma   90.00
#
_symmetry.space_group_name_H-M   'P 1'
#
loop_
_entity.id
_entity.type
_entity.pdbx_description
1 polymer ?
#
loop_
_entity_poly.entity_id
_entity_poly.type
_entity_poly.pdbx_seq_one_letter_code
_entity_poly.pdbx_strand_id
1 'polypeptide(L)'
;MARRKASDKKGTEKKNRAASVQADDHSIAFEELHVAGNVGGDIRIGHTIGYTAEQVSVLLKQITTTLQPKPFDGRCPYKGLEVFEEEDAELFFGRERLVDELVGRVKESRTVFITGPSGSGKSSLVRAGLIHALKQGAIKGSERWLYETMKPGREPLKDLALVFSRLKSPDLEDYFLARSTETEILNKCAESVLSGRKDQRFVLFVDQFEEVFTQINSEEERVAFINMLAHAGTIENGRVIVLFAMRSDFVSNCAIYPALNEMLSQEFRQIGAMQPH
;
A
#
# COMPACT_ATOMS: atom_id res chain seq x y z
N MET A 1 17.85 64.72 39.38
CA MET A 1 18.72 64.76 38.19
C MET A 1 18.98 63.35 37.72
N ALA A 2 18.31 62.88 36.71
CA ALA A 2 18.58 61.59 36.10
C ALA A 2 18.16 61.62 34.63
N ARG A 3 19.13 61.52 33.74
CA ARG A 3 18.93 61.52 32.28
C ARG A 3 18.56 60.10 31.82
N ARG A 4 17.40 59.99 31.16
CA ARG A 4 17.01 58.83 30.36
C ARG A 4 17.94 58.75 29.12
N LYS A 5 18.47 57.52 28.87
CA LYS A 5 19.01 57.16 27.57
C LYS A 5 18.02 56.24 26.87
N ALA A 6 17.55 56.68 25.71
CA ALA A 6 16.80 55.87 24.78
C ALA A 6 17.76 54.87 24.12
N SER A 7 17.36 53.60 24.02
CA SER A 7 18.05 52.59 23.22
C SER A 7 17.32 52.43 21.88
N ASP A 8 18.00 52.74 20.83
CA ASP A 8 17.59 52.51 19.44
C ASP A 8 17.42 51.03 19.17
N LYS A 9 16.21 50.62 18.77
CA LYS A 9 15.96 49.38 18.09
C LYS A 9 16.36 49.48 16.63
N LYS A 10 17.55 48.96 16.28
CA LYS A 10 17.90 48.70 14.89
C LYS A 10 17.07 47.51 14.40
N GLY A 11 16.06 47.78 13.57
CA GLY A 11 15.40 46.77 12.75
C GLY A 11 16.39 46.25 11.71
N THR A 12 16.64 44.95 11.77
CA THR A 12 17.35 44.24 10.70
C THR A 12 16.41 44.03 9.54
N GLU A 13 16.43 44.95 8.56
CA GLU A 13 15.90 44.69 7.22
C GLU A 13 16.69 43.53 6.60
N LYS A 14 16.06 42.39 6.49
CA LYS A 14 16.55 41.32 5.63
C LYS A 14 16.36 41.77 4.18
N LYS A 15 17.47 42.25 3.57
CA LYS A 15 17.55 42.47 2.13
C LYS A 15 17.28 41.16 1.42
N ASN A 16 16.12 41.03 0.76
CA ASN A 16 15.90 40.05 -0.26
C ASN A 16 16.93 40.28 -1.39
N ARG A 17 17.95 39.45 -1.45
CA ARG A 17 18.81 39.41 -2.62
C ARG A 17 18.02 38.73 -3.73
N ALA A 18 17.64 39.46 -4.73
CA ALA A 18 17.14 38.92 -5.99
C ALA A 18 18.26 38.10 -6.64
N ALA A 19 17.95 36.89 -7.04
CA ALA A 19 18.85 36.07 -7.84
C ALA A 19 19.16 36.82 -9.15
N SER A 20 20.43 37.08 -9.43
CA SER A 20 20.85 37.61 -10.71
C SER A 20 21.02 36.45 -11.70
N VAL A 21 20.25 36.49 -12.76
CA VAL A 21 20.42 35.56 -13.89
C VAL A 21 21.39 36.24 -14.86
N GLN A 22 22.59 35.67 -15.01
CA GLN A 22 23.48 36.01 -16.12
C GLN A 22 23.26 34.97 -17.23
N ALA A 23 22.82 35.44 -18.39
CA ALA A 23 22.67 34.62 -19.57
C ALA A 23 23.81 34.95 -20.54
N ASP A 24 24.67 34.00 -20.84
CA ASP A 24 25.44 33.96 -22.05
C ASP A 24 24.59 33.37 -23.15
N ASP A 25 24.84 33.71 -24.41
CA ASP A 25 23.97 33.60 -25.59
C ASP A 25 23.14 32.30 -25.76
N HIS A 26 23.39 31.22 -25.01
CA HIS A 26 22.64 29.97 -25.12
C HIS A 26 22.52 29.14 -23.81
N SER A 27 22.93 29.69 -22.67
CA SER A 27 22.80 28.94 -21.39
C SER A 27 22.44 29.88 -20.22
N ILE A 28 21.60 29.38 -19.31
CA ILE A 28 21.20 30.05 -18.08
C ILE A 28 21.83 29.28 -16.91
N ALA A 29 22.70 29.98 -16.15
CA ALA A 29 23.28 29.47 -14.90
C ALA A 29 22.50 30.01 -13.71
N PHE A 30 22.05 29.13 -12.82
CA PHE A 30 21.44 29.51 -11.55
C PHE A 30 22.45 29.30 -10.44
N GLU A 31 22.80 30.38 -9.70
CA GLU A 31 23.60 30.25 -8.49
C GLU A 31 22.75 29.82 -7.28
N GLU A 32 21.47 30.17 -7.26
CA GLU A 32 20.56 29.83 -6.16
C GLU A 32 19.11 29.94 -6.60
N LEU A 33 18.31 28.90 -6.33
CA LEU A 33 16.86 28.90 -6.57
C LEU A 33 16.13 28.91 -5.22
N HIS A 34 15.49 30.06 -4.91
CA HIS A 34 14.62 30.15 -3.75
C HIS A 34 13.17 29.80 -4.14
N VAL A 35 12.65 28.74 -3.57
CA VAL A 35 11.23 28.39 -3.69
C VAL A 35 10.51 28.92 -2.45
N ALA A 36 9.63 29.90 -2.63
CA ALA A 36 8.76 30.41 -1.57
C ALA A 36 7.56 29.48 -1.42
N GLY A 37 7.59 28.61 -0.41
CA GLY A 37 6.51 27.67 -0.09
C GLY A 37 7.02 26.53 0.80
N ASN A 38 6.11 25.89 1.52
CA ASN A 38 6.43 24.76 2.38
C ASN A 38 6.57 23.50 1.48
N VAL A 39 7.78 23.23 1.01
CA VAL A 39 8.09 22.01 0.26
C VAL A 39 8.65 21.01 1.27
N GLY A 40 7.92 19.98 1.57
CA GLY A 40 8.35 18.91 2.47
C GLY A 40 9.39 17.98 1.83
N GLY A 41 10.57 18.51 1.52
CA GLY A 41 11.70 17.73 1.02
C GLY A 41 12.78 18.63 0.36
N ASP A 42 14.02 18.15 0.35
CA ASP A 42 15.14 18.81 -0.31
C ASP A 42 15.02 18.67 -1.83
N ILE A 43 14.85 19.79 -2.54
CA ILE A 43 15.00 19.80 -4.01
C ILE A 43 16.48 19.98 -4.31
N ARG A 44 17.16 18.91 -4.70
CA ARG A 44 18.54 18.97 -5.20
C ARG A 44 18.53 19.17 -6.70
N ILE A 45 18.85 20.37 -7.15
CA ILE A 45 19.12 20.64 -8.56
C ILE A 45 20.62 20.43 -8.78
N GLY A 46 20.98 19.32 -9.43
CA GLY A 46 22.38 19.07 -9.81
C GLY A 46 22.83 20.02 -10.91
N HIS A 47 24.09 20.41 -10.92
CA HIS A 47 24.71 21.16 -12.03
C HIS A 47 24.62 20.32 -13.32
N THR A 48 23.67 20.65 -14.17
CA THR A 48 23.62 20.11 -15.53
C THR A 48 23.83 21.28 -16.47
N ILE A 49 25.02 21.36 -17.02
CA ILE A 49 25.34 22.31 -18.09
C ILE A 49 24.58 21.88 -19.33
N GLY A 50 23.69 22.72 -19.85
CA GLY A 50 23.10 22.49 -21.17
C GLY A 50 21.59 22.56 -21.35
N TYR A 51 20.82 23.16 -20.44
CA TYR A 51 19.41 23.41 -20.70
C TYR A 51 19.20 24.75 -21.43
N THR A 52 18.43 24.76 -22.51
CA THR A 52 17.99 26.00 -23.18
C THR A 52 16.96 26.75 -22.30
N ALA A 53 16.81 28.04 -22.51
CA ALA A 53 15.81 28.87 -21.80
C ALA A 53 14.38 28.32 -21.95
N GLU A 54 14.05 27.71 -23.11
CA GLU A 54 12.77 27.05 -23.35
C GLU A 54 12.61 25.79 -22.51
N GLN A 55 13.64 24.95 -22.42
CA GLN A 55 13.61 23.74 -21.59
C GLN A 55 13.47 24.06 -20.11
N VAL A 56 14.18 25.10 -19.63
CA VAL A 56 14.04 25.61 -18.25
C VAL A 56 12.63 26.14 -18.02
N SER A 57 12.05 26.89 -18.97
CA SER A 57 10.69 27.40 -18.88
C SER A 57 9.64 26.28 -18.80
N VAL A 58 9.81 25.20 -19.57
CA VAL A 58 8.95 24.02 -19.55
C VAL A 58 9.11 23.29 -18.19
N LEU A 59 10.35 23.10 -17.72
CA LEU A 59 10.63 22.46 -16.44
C LEU A 59 10.04 23.25 -15.27
N LEU A 60 10.20 24.58 -15.25
CA LEU A 60 9.62 25.45 -14.25
C LEU A 60 8.08 25.42 -14.30
N LYS A 61 7.46 25.40 -15.47
CA LYS A 61 6.01 25.22 -15.58
C LYS A 61 5.56 23.87 -15.03
N GLN A 62 6.27 22.79 -15.33
CA GLN A 62 5.95 21.47 -14.79
C GLN A 62 6.11 21.45 -13.27
N ILE A 63 7.21 21.99 -12.73
CA ILE A 63 7.44 22.10 -11.28
C ILE A 63 6.33 22.95 -10.64
N THR A 64 6.00 24.11 -11.21
CA THR A 64 4.96 24.99 -10.67
C THR A 64 3.59 24.33 -10.69
N THR A 65 3.28 23.57 -11.75
CA THR A 65 2.02 22.83 -11.84
C THR A 65 1.97 21.67 -10.84
N THR A 66 3.09 21.00 -10.61
CA THR A 66 3.22 19.90 -9.64
C THR A 66 3.20 20.40 -8.19
N LEU A 67 3.69 21.62 -7.94
CA LEU A 67 3.74 22.23 -6.60
C LEU A 67 2.48 23.06 -6.26
N GLN A 68 1.53 23.21 -7.19
CA GLN A 68 0.25 23.83 -6.81
C GLN A 68 -0.46 22.88 -5.84
N PRO A 69 -0.75 23.31 -4.60
CA PRO A 69 -1.54 22.50 -3.70
C PRO A 69 -2.88 22.20 -4.39
N LYS A 70 -3.24 20.91 -4.49
CA LYS A 70 -4.56 20.53 -4.97
C LYS A 70 -5.58 21.29 -4.13
N PRO A 71 -6.63 21.88 -4.72
CA PRO A 71 -7.69 22.51 -3.95
C PRO A 71 -8.24 21.51 -2.93
N PHE A 72 -8.47 21.98 -1.71
CA PHE A 72 -9.08 21.13 -0.68
C PHE A 72 -10.46 20.68 -1.17
N ASP A 73 -10.65 19.37 -1.31
CA ASP A 73 -11.85 18.75 -1.85
C ASP A 73 -12.93 18.48 -0.78
N GLY A 74 -12.72 18.98 0.45
CA GLY A 74 -13.63 18.79 1.58
C GLY A 74 -13.42 17.49 2.34
N ARG A 75 -12.56 16.54 1.86
CA ARG A 75 -12.27 15.30 2.56
C ARG A 75 -11.25 15.52 3.66
N CYS A 76 -11.53 15.04 4.87
CA CYS A 76 -10.55 15.07 5.96
C CYS A 76 -9.41 14.07 5.63
N PRO A 77 -8.12 14.53 5.52
CA PRO A 77 -7.01 13.64 5.25
C PRO A 77 -6.62 12.75 6.45
N TYR A 78 -7.17 13.05 7.63
CA TYR A 78 -6.89 12.33 8.86
C TYR A 78 -8.11 11.51 9.28
N LYS A 79 -8.06 10.20 9.06
CA LYS A 79 -9.14 9.28 9.42
C LYS A 79 -9.04 8.74 10.87
N GLY A 80 -8.06 9.20 11.65
CA GLY A 80 -7.85 8.70 13.01
C GLY A 80 -7.48 7.21 13.01
N LEU A 81 -8.35 6.38 13.59
CA LEU A 81 -8.18 4.92 13.64
C LEU A 81 -8.90 4.18 12.50
N GLU A 82 -9.61 4.90 11.65
CA GLU A 82 -10.29 4.30 10.52
C GLU A 82 -9.28 3.82 9.46
N VAL A 83 -9.67 2.77 8.73
CA VAL A 83 -8.84 2.22 7.65
C VAL A 83 -8.94 3.14 6.43
N PHE A 84 -7.80 3.45 5.82
CA PHE A 84 -7.77 4.04 4.48
C PHE A 84 -8.16 2.95 3.48
N GLU A 85 -9.29 3.16 2.82
CA GLU A 85 -9.76 2.30 1.77
C GLU A 85 -9.08 2.66 0.43
N GLU A 86 -9.40 1.95 -0.61
CA GLU A 86 -8.82 2.16 -1.94
C GLU A 86 -9.15 3.55 -2.52
N GLU A 87 -10.35 4.08 -2.22
CA GLU A 87 -10.79 5.41 -2.61
C GLU A 87 -10.01 6.54 -1.91
N ASP A 88 -9.34 6.21 -0.83
CA ASP A 88 -8.53 7.14 -0.05
C ASP A 88 -7.04 7.13 -0.47
N ALA A 89 -6.68 6.38 -1.48
CA ALA A 89 -5.27 6.19 -1.88
C ALA A 89 -4.54 7.51 -2.14
N GLU A 90 -5.23 8.53 -2.64
CA GLU A 90 -4.67 9.87 -2.84
C GLU A 90 -4.32 10.61 -1.54
N LEU A 91 -4.84 10.16 -0.40
CA LEU A 91 -4.57 10.70 0.93
C LEU A 91 -3.61 9.81 1.75
N PHE A 92 -3.19 8.67 1.19
CA PHE A 92 -2.32 7.69 1.85
C PHE A 92 -0.86 7.96 1.49
N PHE A 93 -0.17 8.78 2.32
CA PHE A 93 1.21 9.21 2.11
C PHE A 93 2.19 8.61 3.13
N GLY A 94 3.49 8.63 2.77
CA GLY A 94 4.58 8.28 3.67
C GLY A 94 4.84 6.78 3.80
N ARG A 95 4.24 5.95 2.97
CA ARG A 95 4.43 4.48 2.93
C ARG A 95 4.80 3.96 1.54
N GLU A 96 5.15 4.84 0.60
CA GLU A 96 5.41 4.54 -0.81
C GLU A 96 6.49 3.44 -0.94
N ARG A 97 7.59 3.57 -0.19
CA ARG A 97 8.68 2.56 -0.21
C ARG A 97 8.22 1.18 0.24
N LEU A 98 7.31 1.13 1.24
CA LEU A 98 6.74 -0.14 1.70
C LEU A 98 5.80 -0.73 0.65
N VAL A 99 5.01 0.10 -0.03
CA VAL A 99 4.15 -0.32 -1.14
C VAL A 99 5.00 -0.91 -2.26
N ASP A 100 6.07 -0.23 -2.68
CA ASP A 100 6.98 -0.70 -3.72
C ASP A 100 7.63 -2.04 -3.34
N GLU A 101 8.04 -2.19 -2.09
CA GLU A 101 8.58 -3.45 -1.56
C GLU A 101 7.54 -4.58 -1.63
N LEU A 102 6.30 -4.31 -1.22
CA LEU A 102 5.22 -5.30 -1.27
C LEU A 102 4.84 -5.67 -2.71
N VAL A 103 4.84 -4.70 -3.63
CA VAL A 103 4.66 -4.97 -5.07
C VAL A 103 5.78 -5.89 -5.59
N GLY A 104 7.03 -5.66 -5.17
CA GLY A 104 8.15 -6.54 -5.47
C GLY A 104 7.91 -7.97 -5.00
N ARG A 105 7.44 -8.15 -3.76
CA ARG A 105 7.12 -9.46 -3.19
C ARG A 105 6.00 -10.18 -3.94
N VAL A 106 4.94 -9.48 -4.31
CA VAL A 106 3.82 -10.05 -5.10
C VAL A 106 4.28 -10.53 -6.49
N LYS A 107 5.38 -9.98 -7.02
CA LYS A 107 6.00 -10.49 -8.27
C LYS A 107 6.69 -11.84 -8.06
N GLU A 108 7.30 -12.03 -6.90
CA GLU A 108 8.16 -13.18 -6.59
C GLU A 108 7.37 -14.30 -5.90
N SER A 109 6.37 -13.95 -5.10
CA SER A 109 5.59 -14.90 -4.31
C SER A 109 4.09 -14.67 -4.45
N ARG A 110 3.34 -15.74 -4.26
CA ARG A 110 1.88 -15.71 -4.21
C ARG A 110 1.32 -15.66 -2.79
N THR A 111 2.21 -15.59 -1.81
CA THR A 111 1.84 -15.48 -0.40
C THR A 111 2.62 -14.33 0.21
N VAL A 112 1.95 -13.35 0.81
CA VAL A 112 2.61 -12.21 1.47
C VAL A 112 2.01 -12.00 2.85
N PHE A 113 2.86 -12.08 3.89
CA PHE A 113 2.46 -11.76 5.26
C PHE A 113 2.89 -10.36 5.67
N ILE A 114 1.93 -9.58 6.13
CA ILE A 114 2.13 -8.22 6.63
C ILE A 114 1.78 -8.23 8.13
N THR A 115 2.80 -8.13 8.98
CA THR A 115 2.61 -8.17 10.44
C THR A 115 3.02 -6.87 11.10
N GLY A 116 2.44 -6.58 12.25
CA GLY A 116 2.77 -5.38 13.02
C GLY A 116 1.81 -5.16 14.18
N PRO A 117 2.10 -4.22 15.07
CA PRO A 117 1.22 -3.88 16.18
C PRO A 117 -0.18 -3.49 15.73
N SER A 118 -1.16 -3.55 16.66
CA SER A 118 -2.48 -2.97 16.41
C SER A 118 -2.35 -1.48 16.07
N GLY A 119 -3.15 -0.98 15.14
CA GLY A 119 -3.10 0.44 14.72
C GLY A 119 -1.88 0.85 13.89
N SER A 120 -0.98 -0.07 13.49
CA SER A 120 0.19 0.26 12.66
C SER A 120 -0.12 0.57 11.19
N GLY A 121 -1.39 0.53 10.79
CA GLY A 121 -1.84 0.82 9.43
C GLY A 121 -1.69 -0.34 8.44
N LYS A 122 -1.64 -1.60 8.90
CA LYS A 122 -1.53 -2.79 8.02
C LYS A 122 -2.64 -2.86 6.96
N SER A 123 -3.90 -2.75 7.40
CA SER A 123 -5.06 -2.82 6.51
C SER A 123 -5.06 -1.68 5.50
N SER A 124 -4.73 -0.45 5.94
CA SER A 124 -4.59 0.72 5.07
C SER A 124 -3.46 0.55 4.05
N LEU A 125 -2.30 0.01 4.49
CA LEU A 125 -1.17 -0.26 3.61
C LEU A 125 -1.53 -1.26 2.50
N VAL A 126 -2.33 -2.28 2.82
CA VAL A 126 -2.76 -3.24 1.81
C VAL A 126 -3.84 -2.64 0.91
N ARG A 127 -4.88 -2.01 1.45
CA ARG A 127 -6.02 -1.49 0.67
C ARG A 127 -5.65 -0.26 -0.14
N ALA A 128 -5.30 0.83 0.54
CA ALA A 128 -4.98 2.12 -0.10
C ALA A 128 -3.58 2.14 -0.76
N GLY A 129 -2.66 1.27 -0.31
CA GLY A 129 -1.32 1.17 -0.87
C GLY A 129 -1.21 0.07 -1.93
N LEU A 130 -1.06 -1.19 -1.50
CA LEU A 130 -0.70 -2.31 -2.36
C LEU A 130 -1.78 -2.63 -3.40
N ILE A 131 -3.03 -2.84 -2.99
CA ILE A 131 -4.13 -3.20 -3.90
C ILE A 131 -4.37 -2.06 -4.89
N HIS A 132 -4.38 -0.81 -4.41
CA HIS A 132 -4.48 0.36 -5.29
C HIS A 132 -3.35 0.36 -6.34
N ALA A 133 -2.09 0.22 -5.93
CA ALA A 133 -0.95 0.19 -6.84
C ALA A 133 -1.06 -0.95 -7.88
N LEU A 134 -1.48 -2.15 -7.46
CA LEU A 134 -1.69 -3.28 -8.36
C LEU A 134 -2.81 -2.98 -9.37
N LYS A 135 -3.92 -2.38 -8.95
CA LYS A 135 -5.01 -1.96 -9.84
C LYS A 135 -4.60 -0.84 -10.81
N GLN A 136 -3.58 -0.04 -10.46
CA GLN A 136 -2.95 0.94 -11.35
C GLN A 136 -1.89 0.31 -12.28
N GLY A 137 -1.72 -1.01 -12.26
CA GLY A 137 -0.80 -1.70 -13.15
C GLY A 137 0.65 -1.73 -12.69
N ALA A 138 0.95 -1.60 -11.39
CA ALA A 138 2.30 -1.70 -10.83
C ALA A 138 2.99 -3.03 -11.19
N ILE A 139 2.20 -4.07 -11.49
CA ILE A 139 2.64 -5.29 -12.17
C ILE A 139 1.89 -5.35 -13.50
N LYS A 140 2.61 -5.61 -14.59
CA LYS A 140 2.00 -5.69 -15.93
C LYS A 140 0.81 -6.65 -15.94
N GLY A 141 -0.37 -6.16 -16.26
CA GLY A 141 -1.61 -6.93 -16.34
C GLY A 141 -2.40 -7.00 -15.01
N SER A 142 -1.83 -6.52 -13.89
CA SER A 142 -2.51 -6.56 -12.59
C SER A 142 -3.77 -5.69 -12.54
N GLU A 143 -3.88 -4.67 -13.37
CA GLU A 143 -5.10 -3.85 -13.50
C GLU A 143 -6.35 -4.65 -13.90
N ARG A 144 -6.15 -5.86 -14.40
CA ARG A 144 -7.23 -6.77 -14.84
C ARG A 144 -7.46 -7.94 -13.88
N TRP A 145 -6.67 -8.05 -12.82
CA TRP A 145 -6.82 -9.12 -11.83
C TRP A 145 -8.11 -8.96 -11.03
N LEU A 146 -8.54 -10.02 -10.38
CA LEU A 146 -9.68 -9.98 -9.45
C LEU A 146 -9.15 -9.77 -8.03
N TYR A 147 -9.76 -8.85 -7.30
CA TYR A 147 -9.36 -8.49 -5.94
C TYR A 147 -10.54 -8.62 -5.01
N GLU A 148 -10.36 -9.41 -3.96
CA GLU A 148 -11.36 -9.57 -2.91
C GLU A 148 -10.71 -9.47 -1.54
N THR A 149 -11.49 -8.96 -0.60
CA THR A 149 -11.08 -8.83 0.81
C THR A 149 -12.06 -9.59 1.69
N MET A 150 -11.51 -10.31 2.68
CA MET A 150 -12.29 -10.94 3.73
C MET A 150 -11.65 -10.72 5.10
N LYS A 151 -12.45 -10.90 6.15
CA LYS A 151 -11.98 -11.11 7.53
C LYS A 151 -12.47 -12.47 7.97
N PRO A 152 -11.61 -13.29 8.59
CA PRO A 152 -12.04 -14.58 9.11
C PRO A 152 -12.88 -14.34 10.36
N GLY A 153 -14.20 -14.50 10.22
CA GLY A 153 -15.12 -14.42 11.32
C GLY A 153 -15.21 -15.76 12.08
N ARG A 154 -16.38 -16.03 12.67
CA ARG A 154 -16.64 -17.29 13.38
C ARG A 154 -16.78 -18.49 12.44
N GLU A 155 -17.21 -18.27 11.21
CA GLU A 155 -17.44 -19.26 10.17
C GLU A 155 -16.62 -18.91 8.91
N PRO A 156 -15.28 -19.02 8.96
CA PRO A 156 -14.39 -18.46 7.92
C PRO A 156 -14.57 -19.12 6.56
N LEU A 157 -15.03 -20.39 6.54
CA LEU A 157 -15.33 -21.09 5.28
C LEU A 157 -16.57 -20.52 4.60
N LYS A 158 -17.59 -20.09 5.37
CA LYS A 158 -18.76 -19.38 4.83
C LYS A 158 -18.36 -17.97 4.37
N ASP A 159 -17.57 -17.25 5.17
CA ASP A 159 -17.09 -15.92 4.79
C ASP A 159 -16.27 -15.97 3.50
N LEU A 160 -15.48 -17.02 3.30
CA LEU A 160 -14.74 -17.26 2.06
C LEU A 160 -15.66 -17.64 0.89
N ALA A 161 -16.72 -18.42 1.13
CA ALA A 161 -17.70 -18.74 0.10
C ALA A 161 -18.42 -17.48 -0.42
N LEU A 162 -18.77 -16.55 0.47
CA LEU A 162 -19.40 -15.27 0.11
C LEU A 162 -18.52 -14.39 -0.82
N VAL A 163 -17.22 -14.62 -0.84
CA VAL A 163 -16.31 -13.94 -1.81
C VAL A 163 -16.75 -14.27 -3.25
N PHE A 164 -17.11 -15.51 -3.53
CA PHE A 164 -17.54 -15.93 -4.86
C PHE A 164 -18.92 -15.40 -5.24
N SER A 165 -19.83 -15.25 -4.27
CA SER A 165 -21.10 -14.54 -4.49
C SER A 165 -20.88 -13.10 -4.95
N ARG A 166 -19.97 -12.36 -4.31
CA ARG A 166 -19.62 -10.98 -4.71
C ARG A 166 -19.05 -10.90 -6.12
N LEU A 167 -18.37 -11.96 -6.57
CA LEU A 167 -17.87 -12.09 -7.94
C LEU A 167 -18.95 -12.47 -8.96
N LYS A 168 -20.23 -12.36 -8.59
CA LYS A 168 -21.41 -12.69 -9.42
C LYS A 168 -21.43 -14.16 -9.87
N SER A 169 -20.98 -15.05 -9.03
CA SER A 169 -20.93 -16.48 -9.25
C SER A 169 -21.60 -17.25 -8.09
N PRO A 170 -22.93 -17.07 -7.87
CA PRO A 170 -23.62 -17.68 -6.74
C PRO A 170 -23.54 -19.22 -6.73
N ASP A 171 -23.55 -19.85 -7.89
CA ASP A 171 -23.39 -21.31 -8.00
C ASP A 171 -22.05 -21.80 -7.43
N LEU A 172 -21.01 -20.94 -7.42
CA LEU A 172 -19.72 -21.26 -6.83
C LEU A 172 -19.71 -21.15 -5.30
N GLU A 173 -20.59 -20.37 -4.70
CA GLU A 173 -20.78 -20.34 -3.26
C GLU A 173 -21.25 -21.70 -2.76
N ASP A 174 -22.34 -22.23 -3.31
CA ASP A 174 -22.88 -23.56 -2.97
C ASP A 174 -21.85 -24.65 -3.30
N TYR A 175 -21.20 -24.57 -4.45
CA TYR A 175 -20.17 -25.53 -4.86
C TYR A 175 -18.99 -25.54 -3.87
N PHE A 176 -18.54 -24.36 -3.43
CA PHE A 176 -17.49 -24.20 -2.43
C PHE A 176 -17.91 -24.80 -1.09
N LEU A 177 -19.08 -24.42 -0.57
CA LEU A 177 -19.58 -24.88 0.72
C LEU A 177 -19.75 -26.41 0.77
N ALA A 178 -20.25 -27.01 -0.30
CA ALA A 178 -20.39 -28.45 -0.40
C ALA A 178 -19.05 -29.21 -0.36
N ARG A 179 -17.93 -28.53 -0.59
CA ARG A 179 -16.57 -29.08 -0.66
C ARG A 179 -15.57 -28.35 0.22
N SER A 180 -16.04 -27.64 1.21
CA SER A 180 -15.20 -26.75 2.06
C SER A 180 -14.13 -27.48 2.88
N THR A 181 -14.17 -28.80 2.94
CA THR A 181 -13.10 -29.64 3.52
C THR A 181 -12.01 -30.02 2.53
N GLU A 182 -12.22 -29.80 1.22
CA GLU A 182 -11.21 -30.06 0.19
C GLU A 182 -10.19 -28.90 0.18
N THR A 183 -8.92 -29.20 0.39
CA THR A 183 -7.85 -28.19 0.42
C THR A 183 -7.72 -27.41 -0.91
N GLU A 184 -8.08 -28.04 -2.04
CA GLU A 184 -7.97 -27.44 -3.38
C GLU A 184 -9.15 -26.58 -3.79
N ILE A 185 -10.24 -26.55 -3.02
CA ILE A 185 -11.52 -25.98 -3.47
C ILE A 185 -11.40 -24.48 -3.81
N LEU A 186 -10.60 -23.71 -3.06
CA LEU A 186 -10.34 -22.30 -3.34
C LEU A 186 -9.71 -22.10 -4.73
N ASN A 187 -8.73 -22.93 -5.09
CA ASN A 187 -8.12 -22.88 -6.41
C ASN A 187 -9.10 -23.25 -7.53
N LYS A 188 -9.91 -24.30 -7.32
CA LYS A 188 -10.93 -24.73 -8.30
C LYS A 188 -11.95 -23.62 -8.57
N CYS A 189 -12.44 -22.96 -7.52
CA CYS A 189 -13.36 -21.84 -7.65
C CYS A 189 -12.67 -20.61 -8.31
N ALA A 190 -11.45 -20.29 -7.91
CA ALA A 190 -10.68 -19.21 -8.53
C ALA A 190 -10.43 -19.46 -10.02
N GLU A 191 -10.05 -20.67 -10.41
CA GLU A 191 -9.90 -21.06 -11.82
C GLU A 191 -11.21 -20.92 -12.61
N SER A 192 -12.34 -21.23 -12.00
CA SER A 192 -13.66 -21.06 -12.63
C SER A 192 -13.95 -19.59 -12.94
N VAL A 193 -13.77 -18.68 -11.97
CA VAL A 193 -14.00 -17.23 -12.19
C VAL A 193 -12.95 -16.61 -13.13
N LEU A 194 -11.76 -17.19 -13.22
CA LEU A 194 -10.69 -16.78 -14.13
C LEU A 194 -10.76 -17.50 -15.49
N SER A 195 -11.81 -18.28 -15.75
CA SER A 195 -11.96 -19.01 -17.01
C SER A 195 -11.93 -18.05 -18.21
N GLY A 196 -11.14 -18.40 -19.24
CA GLY A 196 -10.92 -17.55 -20.41
C GLY A 196 -9.97 -16.35 -20.21
N ARG A 197 -9.43 -16.15 -19.00
CA ARG A 197 -8.59 -15.00 -18.63
C ARG A 197 -7.16 -15.44 -18.27
N LYS A 198 -6.41 -15.91 -19.25
CA LYS A 198 -5.12 -16.63 -19.06
C LYS A 198 -4.10 -15.87 -18.19
N ASP A 199 -4.01 -14.54 -18.33
CA ASP A 199 -2.98 -13.73 -17.64
C ASP A 199 -3.50 -13.04 -16.38
N GLN A 200 -4.71 -13.37 -15.93
CA GLN A 200 -5.29 -12.79 -14.72
C GLN A 200 -5.05 -13.68 -13.51
N ARG A 201 -5.01 -13.05 -12.36
CA ARG A 201 -4.87 -13.69 -11.04
C ARG A 201 -6.05 -13.32 -10.15
N PHE A 202 -6.27 -14.11 -9.14
CA PHE A 202 -7.21 -13.84 -8.07
C PHE A 202 -6.42 -13.47 -6.82
N VAL A 203 -6.56 -12.24 -6.34
CA VAL A 203 -5.90 -11.72 -5.14
C VAL A 203 -6.93 -11.74 -4.01
N LEU A 204 -6.66 -12.54 -3.00
CA LEU A 204 -7.46 -12.62 -1.78
C LEU A 204 -6.70 -11.94 -0.65
N PHE A 205 -7.23 -10.83 -0.13
CA PHE A 205 -6.72 -10.20 1.07
C PHE A 205 -7.47 -10.69 2.30
N VAL A 206 -6.77 -11.39 3.18
CA VAL A 206 -7.28 -11.84 4.47
C VAL A 206 -6.82 -10.84 5.54
N ASP A 207 -7.70 -9.91 5.88
CA ASP A 207 -7.47 -8.89 6.88
C ASP A 207 -7.77 -9.43 8.29
N GLN A 208 -7.02 -8.95 9.29
CA GLN A 208 -7.15 -9.38 10.68
C GLN A 208 -7.07 -10.92 10.84
N PHE A 209 -6.07 -11.52 10.19
CA PHE A 209 -5.89 -12.98 10.17
C PHE A 209 -5.76 -13.59 11.58
N GLU A 210 -5.38 -12.82 12.60
CA GLU A 210 -5.39 -13.24 14.00
C GLU A 210 -6.76 -13.72 14.49
N GLU A 211 -7.87 -13.32 13.83
CA GLU A 211 -9.22 -13.77 14.17
C GLU A 211 -9.39 -15.28 13.98
N VAL A 212 -8.60 -15.90 13.11
CA VAL A 212 -8.56 -17.37 12.95
C VAL A 212 -8.27 -18.06 14.29
N PHE A 213 -7.43 -17.46 15.13
CA PHE A 213 -7.06 -18.03 16.42
C PHE A 213 -8.02 -17.65 17.56
N THR A 214 -8.80 -16.57 17.39
CA THR A 214 -9.61 -15.99 18.46
C THR A 214 -11.11 -16.13 18.24
N GLN A 215 -11.59 -16.27 17.01
CA GLN A 215 -13.01 -16.31 16.69
C GLN A 215 -13.52 -17.69 16.31
N ILE A 216 -12.69 -18.53 15.70
CA ILE A 216 -13.09 -19.87 15.25
C ILE A 216 -13.07 -20.84 16.44
N ASN A 217 -14.21 -21.45 16.71
CA ASN A 217 -14.35 -22.39 17.82
C ASN A 217 -13.98 -23.84 17.45
N SER A 218 -14.17 -24.26 16.18
CA SER A 218 -13.81 -25.60 15.72
C SER A 218 -12.36 -25.63 15.26
N GLU A 219 -11.57 -26.53 15.84
CA GLU A 219 -10.19 -26.76 15.41
C GLU A 219 -10.14 -27.36 14.00
N GLU A 220 -11.07 -28.23 13.68
CA GLU A 220 -11.18 -28.86 12.34
C GLU A 220 -11.43 -27.79 11.26
N GLU A 221 -12.34 -26.85 11.52
CA GLU A 221 -12.63 -25.75 10.60
C GLU A 221 -11.43 -24.79 10.46
N ARG A 222 -10.76 -24.49 11.57
CA ARG A 222 -9.54 -23.68 11.57
C ARG A 222 -8.44 -24.30 10.72
N VAL A 223 -8.17 -25.58 10.91
CA VAL A 223 -7.16 -26.33 10.15
C VAL A 223 -7.54 -26.41 8.68
N ALA A 224 -8.81 -26.67 8.36
CA ALA A 224 -9.29 -26.72 6.97
C ALA A 224 -9.08 -25.36 6.27
N PHE A 225 -9.48 -24.26 6.92
CA PHE A 225 -9.32 -22.91 6.39
C PHE A 225 -7.84 -22.55 6.16
N ILE A 226 -6.98 -22.80 7.15
CA ILE A 226 -5.53 -22.55 7.06
C ILE A 226 -4.91 -23.36 5.91
N ASN A 227 -5.17 -24.66 5.85
CA ASN A 227 -4.60 -25.53 4.82
C ASN A 227 -5.08 -25.14 3.42
N MET A 228 -6.32 -24.71 3.27
CA MET A 228 -6.87 -24.23 2.01
C MET A 228 -6.15 -22.95 1.52
N LEU A 229 -5.95 -21.98 2.40
CA LEU A 229 -5.21 -20.75 2.05
C LEU A 229 -3.75 -21.05 1.72
N ALA A 230 -3.11 -21.92 2.50
CA ALA A 230 -1.73 -22.34 2.27
C ALA A 230 -1.59 -23.04 0.91
N HIS A 231 -2.46 -23.99 0.63
CA HIS A 231 -2.48 -24.68 -0.67
C HIS A 231 -2.67 -23.69 -1.82
N ALA A 232 -3.63 -22.76 -1.68
CA ALA A 232 -3.93 -21.78 -2.71
C ALA A 232 -2.71 -20.91 -3.07
N GLY A 233 -1.95 -20.48 -2.06
CA GLY A 233 -0.76 -19.66 -2.26
C GLY A 233 0.48 -20.42 -2.75
N THR A 234 0.56 -21.74 -2.52
CA THR A 234 1.80 -22.52 -2.76
C THR A 234 1.74 -23.48 -3.95
N ILE A 235 0.55 -23.92 -4.37
CA ILE A 235 0.39 -24.88 -5.48
C ILE A 235 1.12 -24.41 -6.73
N GLU A 236 1.83 -25.30 -7.38
CA GLU A 236 2.57 -24.99 -8.60
C GLU A 236 1.63 -24.48 -9.71
N ASN A 237 2.07 -23.43 -10.43
CA ASN A 237 1.30 -22.75 -11.47
C ASN A 237 -0.08 -22.20 -11.03
N GLY A 238 -0.36 -22.11 -9.71
CA GLY A 238 -1.59 -21.53 -9.21
C GLY A 238 -1.74 -20.04 -9.57
N ARG A 239 -2.97 -19.59 -9.67
CA ARG A 239 -3.30 -18.19 -10.00
C ARG A 239 -3.87 -17.39 -8.83
N VAL A 240 -3.94 -17.98 -7.64
CA VAL A 240 -4.36 -17.32 -6.42
C VAL A 240 -3.15 -16.67 -5.74
N ILE A 241 -3.30 -15.43 -5.34
CA ILE A 241 -2.36 -14.70 -4.47
C ILE A 241 -3.10 -14.45 -3.16
N VAL A 242 -2.47 -14.81 -2.03
CA VAL A 242 -3.04 -14.59 -0.70
C VAL A 242 -2.19 -13.58 0.06
N LEU A 243 -2.83 -12.47 0.41
CA LEU A 243 -2.25 -11.42 1.23
C LEU A 243 -2.79 -11.53 2.64
N PHE A 244 -1.94 -11.57 3.64
CA PHE A 244 -2.34 -11.66 5.05
C PHE A 244 -1.94 -10.41 5.81
N ALA A 245 -2.89 -9.80 6.53
CA ALA A 245 -2.56 -8.82 7.56
C ALA A 245 -2.86 -9.41 8.95
N MET A 246 -1.87 -9.40 9.83
CA MET A 246 -1.97 -10.00 11.14
C MET A 246 -1.22 -9.18 12.19
N ARG A 247 -1.69 -9.19 13.42
CA ARG A 247 -0.95 -8.61 14.56
C ARG A 247 0.30 -9.44 14.87
N SER A 248 1.40 -8.75 15.16
CA SER A 248 2.69 -9.40 15.42
C SER A 248 2.70 -10.29 16.67
N ASP A 249 1.84 -10.01 17.64
CA ASP A 249 1.70 -10.82 18.86
C ASP A 249 1.08 -12.21 18.61
N PHE A 250 0.45 -12.43 17.46
CA PHE A 250 -0.10 -13.73 17.06
C PHE A 250 0.81 -14.57 16.16
N VAL A 251 1.99 -14.08 15.79
CA VAL A 251 2.94 -14.83 14.92
C VAL A 251 3.32 -16.17 15.55
N SER A 252 3.48 -16.24 16.88
CA SER A 252 3.75 -17.50 17.57
C SER A 252 2.65 -18.55 17.44
N ASN A 253 1.40 -18.14 17.27
CA ASN A 253 0.28 -19.05 17.08
C ASN A 253 0.37 -19.78 15.73
N CYS A 254 0.98 -19.15 14.73
CA CYS A 254 1.16 -19.77 13.42
C CYS A 254 2.10 -20.97 13.46
N ALA A 255 3.04 -21.02 14.40
CA ALA A 255 4.01 -22.12 14.53
C ALA A 255 3.34 -23.47 14.84
N ILE A 256 2.12 -23.46 15.39
CA ILE A 256 1.35 -24.68 15.71
C ILE A 256 0.86 -25.37 14.43
N TYR A 257 0.68 -24.60 13.34
CA TYR A 257 0.15 -25.07 12.06
C TYR A 257 1.29 -25.20 11.04
N PRO A 258 1.69 -26.44 10.67
CA PRO A 258 2.86 -26.64 9.79
C PRO A 258 2.78 -25.84 8.48
N ALA A 259 1.60 -25.81 7.86
CA ALA A 259 1.39 -25.08 6.61
C ALA A 259 1.63 -23.55 6.76
N LEU A 260 1.16 -22.94 7.85
CA LEU A 260 1.43 -21.51 8.13
C LEU A 260 2.89 -21.26 8.48
N ASN A 261 3.48 -22.15 9.27
CA ASN A 261 4.88 -22.00 9.68
C ASN A 261 5.83 -22.07 8.48
N GLU A 262 5.56 -22.94 7.52
CA GLU A 262 6.32 -23.03 6.27
C GLU A 262 6.17 -21.73 5.45
N MET A 263 4.95 -21.26 5.25
CA MET A 263 4.67 -20.02 4.51
C MET A 263 5.33 -18.80 5.16
N LEU A 264 5.27 -18.68 6.48
CA LEU A 264 5.88 -17.57 7.22
C LEU A 264 7.39 -17.58 7.13
N SER A 265 8.03 -18.74 7.15
CA SER A 265 9.49 -18.84 7.08
C SER A 265 10.05 -18.30 5.74
N GLN A 266 9.26 -18.34 4.69
CA GLN A 266 9.63 -17.88 3.36
C GLN A 266 9.29 -16.39 3.11
N GLU A 267 8.22 -15.86 3.69
CA GLU A 267 7.57 -14.63 3.23
C GLU A 267 7.26 -13.57 4.33
N PHE A 268 7.87 -13.71 5.51
CA PHE A 268 7.56 -12.85 6.65
C PHE A 268 8.04 -11.40 6.47
N ARG A 269 7.12 -10.43 6.63
CA ARG A 269 7.42 -9.00 6.68
C ARG A 269 6.78 -8.32 7.90
N GLN A 270 7.61 -7.73 8.76
CA GLN A 270 7.14 -6.93 9.90
C GLN A 270 7.07 -5.45 9.52
N ILE A 271 5.92 -4.83 9.76
CA ILE A 271 5.73 -3.39 9.60
C ILE A 271 6.02 -2.69 10.92
N GLY A 272 6.99 -1.77 10.90
CA GLY A 272 7.25 -0.87 12.02
C GLY A 272 6.20 0.25 12.13
N ALA A 273 6.18 0.95 13.28
CA ALA A 273 5.45 2.20 13.42
C ALA A 273 5.97 3.25 12.41
N MET A 274 5.11 4.22 12.05
CA MET A 274 5.58 5.38 11.29
C MET A 274 6.67 6.10 12.07
N GLN A 275 7.81 6.32 11.44
CA GLN A 275 8.86 7.20 11.98
C GLN A 275 8.49 8.63 11.61
N PRO A 276 8.51 9.60 12.55
CA PRO A 276 8.43 11.01 12.19
C PRO A 276 9.65 11.37 11.33
N HIS A 277 9.40 12.05 10.24
CA HIS A 277 10.44 12.61 9.35
C HIS A 277 10.92 13.94 9.85
#